data_919105f0736e249afa62136014e3ca83
#
_entry.id   919105f0736e249afa62136014e3ca83
#
_cell.length_a   1.000
_cell.length_b   1.000
_cell.length_c   1.000
_cell.angle_alpha   90.00
_cell.angle_beta   90.00
_cell.angle_gamma   90.00
#
_symmetry.space_group_name_H-M   'P 1'
#
loop_
_entity.id
_entity.type
_entity.pdbx_description
1 polymer ?
#
loop_
_entity_poly.entity_id
_entity_poly.type
_entity_poly.pdbx_seq_one_letter_code
_entity_poly.pdbx_strand_id
1 'polypeptide(L)'
;MNSISLRRLARRALFVGVWLTLTFALAFGAGMRFNPTPSLPKGIYRLAPGAPEKNDLVSFCLEGEFAELALERGYLEPGSCPSGLRPLLKRLAALPGDFVDPSAFPIRSVDSHGRSISPALLPGVVPPGMALVLADHPGIFDSRYFGFVPLDSLQRVEPIFVFHPKGK
;
A
#
# COMPACT_ATOMS: atom_id res chain seq x y z
N MET A 1 15.52 -46.62 5.00
CA MET A 1 14.56 -45.71 4.33
C MET A 1 14.82 -45.87 2.84
N ASN A 2 13.90 -46.50 2.10
CA ASN A 2 14.17 -46.93 0.72
C ASN A 2 14.28 -45.75 -0.25
N SER A 3 15.29 -45.72 -1.11
CA SER A 3 15.54 -44.68 -2.12
C SER A 3 14.33 -44.38 -3.01
N ILE A 4 13.46 -45.36 -3.23
CA ILE A 4 12.21 -45.21 -4.00
C ILE A 4 11.18 -44.36 -3.25
N SER A 5 11.08 -44.47 -1.92
CA SER A 5 10.16 -43.63 -1.12
C SER A 5 10.60 -42.15 -1.07
N LEU A 6 11.91 -41.96 -0.99
CA LEU A 6 12.48 -40.58 -0.98
C LEU A 6 12.26 -39.86 -2.33
N ARG A 7 12.43 -40.57 -3.45
CA ARG A 7 12.15 -40.04 -4.80
C ARG A 7 10.68 -39.65 -5.00
N ARG A 8 9.76 -40.49 -4.47
CA ARG A 8 8.31 -40.21 -4.54
C ARG A 8 7.94 -39.00 -3.68
N LEU A 9 8.53 -38.84 -2.50
CA LEU A 9 8.31 -37.70 -1.64
C LEU A 9 8.84 -36.40 -2.28
N ALA A 10 10.06 -36.44 -2.84
CA ALA A 10 10.65 -35.31 -3.54
C ALA A 10 9.80 -34.87 -4.75
N ARG A 11 9.28 -35.83 -5.55
CA ARG A 11 8.39 -35.49 -6.69
C ARG A 11 7.09 -34.83 -6.23
N ARG A 12 6.49 -35.31 -5.13
CA ARG A 12 5.26 -34.71 -4.56
C ARG A 12 5.54 -33.31 -4.03
N ALA A 13 6.65 -33.10 -3.32
CA ALA A 13 7.04 -31.79 -2.82
C ALA A 13 7.30 -30.80 -3.97
N LEU A 14 7.99 -31.25 -5.04
CA LEU A 14 8.21 -30.42 -6.22
C LEU A 14 6.88 -30.04 -6.91
N PHE A 15 5.98 -31.00 -7.08
CA PHE A 15 4.67 -30.77 -7.69
C PHE A 15 3.85 -29.74 -6.88
N VAL A 16 3.77 -29.93 -5.55
CA VAL A 16 3.11 -28.97 -4.65
C VAL A 16 3.76 -27.59 -4.74
N GLY A 17 5.09 -27.51 -4.73
CA GLY A 17 5.82 -26.25 -4.88
C GLY A 17 5.50 -25.53 -6.19
N VAL A 18 5.50 -26.26 -7.31
CA VAL A 18 5.14 -25.68 -8.63
C VAL A 18 3.69 -25.18 -8.64
N TRP A 19 2.75 -25.94 -8.08
CA TRP A 19 1.35 -25.51 -7.99
C TRP A 19 1.16 -24.28 -7.12
N LEU A 20 1.84 -24.21 -5.97
CA LEU A 20 1.78 -23.03 -5.09
C LEU A 20 2.36 -21.79 -5.76
N THR A 21 3.50 -21.90 -6.45
CA THR A 21 4.08 -20.78 -7.19
C THR A 21 3.19 -20.32 -8.34
N LEU A 22 2.59 -21.25 -9.08
CA LEU A 22 1.69 -20.93 -10.18
C LEU A 22 0.43 -20.24 -9.68
N THR A 23 -0.21 -20.75 -8.63
CA THR A 23 -1.41 -20.12 -8.02
C THR A 23 -1.08 -18.74 -7.46
N PHE A 24 0.08 -18.57 -6.81
CA PHE A 24 0.52 -17.27 -6.31
C PHE A 24 0.77 -16.28 -7.45
N ALA A 25 1.44 -16.70 -8.53
CA ALA A 25 1.69 -15.88 -9.70
C ALA A 25 0.38 -15.46 -10.40
N LEU A 26 -0.58 -16.40 -10.53
CA LEU A 26 -1.89 -16.11 -11.10
C LEU A 26 -2.68 -15.12 -10.22
N ALA A 27 -2.69 -15.30 -8.91
CA ALA A 27 -3.36 -14.39 -7.99
C ALA A 27 -2.75 -12.98 -8.08
N PHE A 28 -1.43 -12.87 -8.08
CA PHE A 28 -0.74 -11.60 -8.23
C PHE A 28 -1.00 -10.95 -9.59
N GLY A 29 -0.97 -11.73 -10.67
CA GLY A 29 -1.32 -11.30 -12.02
C GLY A 29 -2.78 -10.86 -12.16
N ALA A 30 -3.68 -11.43 -11.37
CA ALA A 30 -5.08 -11.01 -11.25
C ALA A 30 -5.27 -9.73 -10.41
N GLY A 31 -4.19 -9.01 -10.07
CA GLY A 31 -4.28 -7.73 -9.37
C GLY A 31 -4.51 -7.84 -7.87
N MET A 32 -4.25 -9.00 -7.26
CA MET A 32 -4.37 -9.14 -5.81
C MET A 32 -3.27 -8.34 -5.08
N ARG A 33 -3.65 -7.71 -3.97
CA ARG A 33 -2.78 -6.93 -3.10
C ARG A 33 -2.96 -7.39 -1.65
N PHE A 34 -1.86 -7.73 -1.00
CA PHE A 34 -1.88 -8.08 0.43
C PHE A 34 -1.46 -6.86 1.26
N ASN A 35 -2.31 -6.47 2.20
CA ASN A 35 -2.03 -5.40 3.16
C ASN A 35 -1.77 -5.95 4.57
N PRO A 36 -0.50 -6.10 4.98
CA PRO A 36 -0.17 -6.51 6.34
C PRO A 36 -0.11 -5.34 7.34
N THR A 37 -0.16 -4.10 6.85
CA THR A 37 0.07 -2.89 7.64
C THR A 37 -1.23 -2.24 8.12
N PRO A 38 -1.20 -1.42 9.18
CA PRO A 38 -2.39 -0.73 9.67
C PRO A 38 -2.78 0.52 8.85
N SER A 39 -2.20 0.71 7.66
CA SER A 39 -2.55 1.84 6.77
C SER A 39 -4.01 1.83 6.34
N LEU A 40 -4.55 0.64 6.11
CA LEU A 40 -5.95 0.29 5.94
C LEU A 40 -6.21 -0.97 6.76
N PRO A 41 -7.46 -1.42 6.90
CA PRO A 41 -7.72 -2.72 7.52
C PRO A 41 -6.85 -3.81 6.89
N LYS A 42 -6.17 -4.61 7.72
CA LYS A 42 -5.31 -5.69 7.22
C LYS A 42 -6.13 -6.69 6.43
N GLY A 43 -5.62 -7.13 5.28
CA GLY A 43 -6.42 -8.00 4.45
C GLY A 43 -5.86 -8.24 3.05
N ILE A 44 -6.69 -8.83 2.23
CA ILE A 44 -6.46 -9.09 0.82
C ILE A 44 -7.40 -8.18 0.03
N TYR A 45 -6.82 -7.46 -0.90
CA TYR A 45 -7.50 -6.53 -1.79
C TYR A 45 -7.25 -6.95 -3.24
N ARG A 46 -8.07 -6.48 -4.16
CA ARG A 46 -7.84 -6.63 -5.61
C ARG A 46 -7.96 -5.28 -6.30
N LEU A 47 -7.27 -5.13 -7.42
CA LEU A 47 -7.48 -4.01 -8.32
C LEU A 47 -8.91 -4.06 -8.87
N ALA A 48 -9.57 -2.91 -8.88
CA ALA A 48 -10.91 -2.73 -9.40
C ALA A 48 -10.89 -1.79 -10.61
N PRO A 49 -11.75 -2.01 -11.63
CA PRO A 49 -11.84 -1.12 -12.77
C PRO A 49 -12.46 0.24 -12.40
N GLY A 50 -12.24 1.23 -13.25
CA GLY A 50 -12.80 2.58 -13.14
C GLY A 50 -11.84 3.56 -12.48
N ALA A 51 -12.09 4.84 -12.72
CA ALA A 51 -11.39 5.93 -12.06
C ALA A 51 -11.74 5.94 -10.57
N PRO A 52 -10.75 6.20 -9.69
CA PRO A 52 -11.01 6.28 -8.27
C PRO A 52 -11.80 7.54 -7.92
N GLU A 53 -12.77 7.39 -7.02
CA GLU A 53 -13.60 8.45 -6.48
C GLU A 53 -13.22 8.77 -5.03
N LYS A 54 -13.68 9.90 -4.51
CA LYS A 54 -13.44 10.29 -3.11
C LYS A 54 -13.95 9.23 -2.14
N ASN A 55 -13.12 8.86 -1.18
CA ASN A 55 -13.26 7.78 -0.20
C ASN A 55 -12.98 6.37 -0.72
N ASP A 56 -12.70 6.19 -1.99
CA ASP A 56 -12.22 4.90 -2.49
C ASP A 56 -10.90 4.50 -1.85
N LEU A 57 -10.68 3.21 -1.81
CA LEU A 57 -9.37 2.65 -1.48
C LEU A 57 -8.54 2.57 -2.76
N VAL A 58 -7.29 3.02 -2.67
CA VAL A 58 -6.39 3.11 -3.81
C VAL A 58 -5.05 2.47 -3.53
N SER A 59 -4.43 1.95 -4.59
CA SER A 59 -3.05 1.45 -4.61
C SER A 59 -2.24 2.30 -5.59
N PHE A 60 -1.02 2.66 -5.23
CA PHE A 60 -0.11 3.42 -6.08
C PHE A 60 1.34 3.17 -5.68
N CYS A 61 2.27 3.49 -6.55
CA CYS A 61 3.70 3.49 -6.28
C CYS A 61 4.16 4.90 -5.88
N LEU A 62 4.91 4.97 -4.78
CA LEU A 62 5.58 6.22 -4.39
C LEU A 62 6.89 6.32 -5.16
N GLU A 63 7.19 7.52 -5.66
CA GLU A 63 8.38 7.81 -6.48
C GLU A 63 9.12 9.05 -5.97
N GLY A 64 10.30 9.31 -6.53
CA GLY A 64 11.12 10.48 -6.19
C GLY A 64 11.68 10.45 -4.77
N GLU A 65 12.00 11.63 -4.26
CA GLU A 65 12.68 11.82 -2.97
C GLU A 65 11.95 11.18 -1.76
N PHE A 66 10.64 11.13 -1.79
CA PHE A 66 9.87 10.50 -0.72
C PHE A 66 9.91 8.96 -0.78
N ALA A 67 10.13 8.38 -1.96
CA ALA A 67 10.40 6.94 -2.07
C ALA A 67 11.78 6.61 -1.51
N GLU A 68 12.80 7.42 -1.81
CA GLU A 68 14.15 7.29 -1.26
C GLU A 68 14.14 7.42 0.26
N LEU A 69 13.47 8.45 0.80
CA LEU A 69 13.28 8.65 2.23
C LEU A 69 12.58 7.46 2.89
N ALA A 70 11.54 6.92 2.23
CA ALA A 70 10.79 5.79 2.75
C ALA A 70 11.63 4.51 2.80
N LEU A 71 12.50 4.30 1.82
CA LEU A 71 13.45 3.18 1.79
C LEU A 71 14.51 3.35 2.88
N GLU A 72 15.18 4.51 2.94
CA GLU A 72 16.23 4.80 3.93
C GLU A 72 15.73 4.64 5.37
N ARG A 73 14.51 5.10 5.63
CA ARG A 73 13.92 5.05 6.96
C ARG A 73 13.17 3.76 7.28
N GLY A 74 13.06 2.84 6.32
CA GLY A 74 12.35 1.58 6.50
C GLY A 74 10.83 1.75 6.68
N TYR A 75 10.24 2.82 6.12
CA TYR A 75 8.80 3.02 6.15
C TYR A 75 8.06 2.12 5.18
N LEU A 76 8.72 1.75 4.09
CA LEU A 76 8.21 0.83 3.07
C LEU A 76 9.20 -0.30 2.84
N GLU A 77 8.69 -1.50 2.65
CA GLU A 77 9.49 -2.67 2.32
C GLU A 77 9.77 -2.74 0.81
N PRO A 78 10.82 -3.47 0.40
CA PRO A 78 11.06 -3.79 -1.00
C PRO A 78 9.85 -4.44 -1.67
N GLY A 79 9.61 -4.13 -2.94
CA GLY A 79 8.45 -4.63 -3.66
C GLY A 79 8.50 -4.39 -5.16
N SER A 80 7.32 -4.33 -5.78
CA SER A 80 7.15 -4.39 -7.24
C SER A 80 7.04 -3.04 -7.95
N CYS A 81 7.11 -1.92 -7.24
CA CYS A 81 7.09 -0.60 -7.86
C CYS A 81 8.38 -0.30 -8.64
N PRO A 82 8.36 0.62 -9.62
CA PRO A 82 9.57 1.09 -10.29
C PRO A 82 10.65 1.61 -9.33
N SER A 83 10.23 2.23 -8.23
CA SER A 83 11.12 2.64 -7.12
C SER A 83 11.71 1.48 -6.32
N GLY A 84 11.39 0.22 -6.64
CA GLY A 84 11.81 -0.96 -5.88
C GLY A 84 11.05 -1.19 -4.57
N LEU A 85 10.05 -0.37 -4.28
CA LEU A 85 9.25 -0.44 -3.05
C LEU A 85 7.93 -1.18 -3.25
N ARG A 86 7.25 -1.51 -2.16
CA ARG A 86 5.87 -2.00 -2.21
C ARG A 86 4.91 -0.90 -2.61
N PRO A 87 3.86 -1.22 -3.42
CA PRO A 87 2.73 -0.32 -3.60
C PRO A 87 2.10 0.04 -2.26
N LEU A 88 1.78 1.31 -2.08
CA LEU A 88 1.01 1.78 -0.95
C LEU A 88 -0.48 1.51 -1.17
N LEU A 89 -1.18 1.25 -0.06
CA LEU A 89 -2.64 1.24 -0.03
C LEU A 89 -3.12 2.34 0.91
N LYS A 90 -3.97 3.22 0.41
CA LYS A 90 -4.49 4.40 1.13
C LYS A 90 -5.96 4.65 0.76
N ARG A 91 -6.57 5.57 1.46
CA ARG A 91 -7.89 6.13 1.12
C ARG A 91 -7.71 7.41 0.34
N LEU A 92 -8.42 7.58 -0.76
CA LEU A 92 -8.48 8.82 -1.51
C LEU A 92 -9.31 9.85 -0.74
N ALA A 93 -8.62 10.81 -0.13
CA ALA A 93 -9.25 11.75 0.80
C ALA A 93 -9.71 13.03 0.12
N ALA A 94 -8.98 13.50 -0.91
CA ALA A 94 -9.35 14.70 -1.66
C ALA A 94 -8.94 14.61 -3.13
N LEU A 95 -9.74 15.23 -3.99
CA LEU A 95 -9.62 15.32 -5.43
C LEU A 95 -9.27 16.74 -5.89
N PRO A 96 -8.86 16.94 -7.17
CA PRO A 96 -8.60 18.27 -7.70
C PRO A 96 -9.74 19.25 -7.42
N GLY A 97 -9.40 20.42 -6.90
CA GLY A 97 -10.36 21.46 -6.54
C GLY A 97 -10.88 21.41 -5.08
N ASP A 98 -10.69 20.31 -4.37
CA ASP A 98 -11.01 20.25 -2.93
C ASP A 98 -10.04 21.12 -2.14
N PHE A 99 -10.55 21.85 -1.14
CA PHE A 99 -9.70 22.56 -0.17
C PHE A 99 -9.25 21.62 0.93
N VAL A 100 -7.96 21.62 1.25
CA VAL A 100 -7.34 20.79 2.28
C VAL A 100 -6.73 21.70 3.34
N ASP A 101 -7.09 21.46 4.59
CA ASP A 101 -6.47 22.08 5.77
C ASP A 101 -5.73 21.01 6.58
N PRO A 102 -4.39 21.05 6.64
CA PRO A 102 -3.61 20.10 7.43
C PRO A 102 -3.96 20.08 8.92
N SER A 103 -4.50 21.18 9.47
CA SER A 103 -4.91 21.25 10.87
C SER A 103 -6.08 20.30 11.19
N ALA A 104 -6.84 19.88 10.19
CA ALA A 104 -7.91 18.89 10.32
C ALA A 104 -7.39 17.45 10.53
N PHE A 105 -6.08 17.21 10.36
CA PHE A 105 -5.49 15.88 10.46
C PHE A 105 -4.48 15.80 11.61
N PRO A 106 -4.46 14.70 12.37
CA PRO A 106 -3.40 14.48 13.35
C PRO A 106 -2.07 14.25 12.64
N ILE A 107 -1.14 15.20 12.80
CA ILE A 107 0.22 15.16 12.22
C ILE A 107 1.21 14.96 13.36
N ARG A 108 2.18 14.07 13.18
CA ARG A 108 3.26 13.83 14.12
C ARG A 108 4.56 14.45 13.60
N SER A 109 5.36 15.01 14.51
CA SER A 109 6.70 15.51 14.21
C SER A 109 7.81 14.47 14.37
N VAL A 110 7.45 13.27 14.89
CA VAL A 110 8.38 12.16 15.14
C VAL A 110 7.77 10.86 14.61
N ASP A 111 8.60 10.04 13.96
CA ASP A 111 8.22 8.73 13.48
C ASP A 111 8.18 7.66 14.62
N SER A 112 7.87 6.42 14.28
CA SER A 112 7.83 5.30 15.24
C SER A 112 9.18 4.93 15.84
N HIS A 113 10.29 5.44 15.29
CA HIS A 113 11.64 5.23 15.77
C HIS A 113 12.22 6.45 16.52
N GLY A 114 11.38 7.48 16.77
CA GLY A 114 11.81 8.69 17.45
C GLY A 114 12.59 9.68 16.58
N ARG A 115 12.64 9.48 15.25
CA ARG A 115 13.34 10.36 14.32
C ARG A 115 12.40 11.48 13.88
N SER A 116 12.94 12.68 13.70
CA SER A 116 12.17 13.83 13.22
C SER A 116 11.63 13.56 11.81
N ILE A 117 10.36 13.89 11.59
CA ILE A 117 9.70 13.86 10.28
C ILE A 117 8.90 15.15 10.11
N SER A 118 9.13 15.85 9.00
CA SER A 118 8.44 17.09 8.69
C SER A 118 7.23 16.80 7.81
N PRO A 119 6.07 17.42 8.08
CA PRO A 119 4.94 17.35 7.16
C PRO A 119 5.26 18.13 5.88
N ALA A 120 4.86 17.55 4.73
CA ALA A 120 4.95 18.24 3.44
C ALA A 120 3.60 18.83 2.98
N LEU A 121 2.50 18.46 3.65
CA LEU A 121 1.18 18.94 3.31
C LEU A 121 0.99 20.38 3.80
N LEU A 122 0.66 21.28 2.88
CA LEU A 122 0.34 22.68 3.16
C LEU A 122 -1.16 22.95 2.95
N PRO A 123 -1.73 23.97 3.65
CA PRO A 123 -3.10 24.39 3.40
C PRO A 123 -3.27 24.88 1.96
N GLY A 124 -4.36 24.48 1.31
CA GLY A 124 -4.64 24.94 -0.05
C GLY A 124 -5.59 24.04 -0.81
N VAL A 125 -5.79 24.40 -2.06
CA VAL A 125 -6.62 23.62 -2.99
C VAL A 125 -5.77 22.53 -3.63
N VAL A 126 -6.31 21.32 -3.73
CA VAL A 126 -5.67 20.20 -4.44
C VAL A 126 -5.47 20.60 -5.90
N PRO A 127 -4.22 20.59 -6.42
CA PRO A 127 -3.93 21.02 -7.79
C PRO A 127 -4.60 20.11 -8.83
N PRO A 128 -4.83 20.62 -10.06
CA PRO A 128 -5.26 19.78 -11.18
C PRO A 128 -4.36 18.57 -11.38
N GLY A 129 -4.95 17.40 -11.60
CA GLY A 129 -4.23 16.15 -11.81
C GLY A 129 -3.59 15.54 -10.56
N MET A 130 -3.78 16.14 -9.38
CA MET A 130 -3.23 15.65 -8.12
C MET A 130 -4.34 15.13 -7.18
N ALA A 131 -3.95 14.38 -6.17
CA ALA A 131 -4.86 13.82 -5.18
C ALA A 131 -4.23 13.77 -3.79
N LEU A 132 -5.06 13.80 -2.76
CA LEU A 132 -4.64 13.56 -1.37
C LEU A 132 -5.01 12.15 -0.96
N VAL A 133 -4.06 11.39 -0.45
CA VAL A 133 -4.27 10.02 0.00
C VAL A 133 -3.85 9.86 1.46
N LEU A 134 -4.73 9.29 2.27
CA LEU A 134 -4.52 9.16 3.72
C LEU A 134 -4.64 7.70 4.17
N ALA A 135 -3.90 7.37 5.20
CA ALA A 135 -4.09 6.13 5.96
C ALA A 135 -5.19 6.32 7.00
N ASP A 136 -5.90 5.25 7.32
CA ASP A 136 -6.90 5.25 8.39
C ASP A 136 -6.27 5.46 9.79
N HIS A 137 -4.96 5.19 9.93
CA HIS A 137 -4.21 5.40 11.17
C HIS A 137 -3.28 6.60 11.08
N PRO A 138 -3.31 7.54 12.05
CA PRO A 138 -2.56 8.81 11.98
C PRO A 138 -1.03 8.71 12.04
N GLY A 139 -0.51 7.58 12.53
CA GLY A 139 0.94 7.35 12.64
C GLY A 139 1.59 6.77 11.38
N ILE A 140 0.86 6.67 10.27
CA ILE A 140 1.34 6.02 9.04
C ILE A 140 1.83 7.08 8.06
N PHE A 141 2.88 6.74 7.32
CA PHE A 141 3.44 7.56 6.26
C PHE A 141 2.47 7.66 5.07
N ASP A 142 1.95 8.86 4.80
CA ASP A 142 0.98 9.18 3.76
C ASP A 142 1.09 10.66 3.32
N SER A 143 0.11 11.19 2.61
CA SER A 143 0.12 12.56 2.07
C SER A 143 0.37 13.65 3.10
N ARG A 144 0.19 13.40 4.38
CA ARG A 144 0.61 14.35 5.44
C ARG A 144 2.11 14.63 5.38
N TYR A 145 2.91 13.66 4.90
CA TYR A 145 4.37 13.68 4.91
C TYR A 145 5.01 13.75 3.54
N PHE A 146 4.32 13.31 2.47
CA PHE A 146 4.84 13.39 1.10
C PHE A 146 4.00 14.30 0.17
N GLY A 147 2.95 14.95 0.70
CA GLY A 147 2.12 15.85 -0.09
C GLY A 147 1.16 15.14 -1.04
N PHE A 148 0.78 15.82 -2.11
CA PHE A 148 -0.12 15.30 -3.12
C PHE A 148 0.58 14.29 -4.03
N VAL A 149 -0.20 13.36 -4.59
CA VAL A 149 0.26 12.34 -5.56
C VAL A 149 -0.48 12.51 -6.88
N PRO A 150 0.10 12.09 -8.02
CA PRO A 150 -0.61 12.12 -9.30
C PRO A 150 -1.87 11.27 -9.27
N LEU A 151 -3.01 11.84 -9.67
CA LEU A 151 -4.30 11.16 -9.67
C LEU A 151 -4.32 9.97 -10.64
N ASP A 152 -3.64 10.08 -11.78
CA ASP A 152 -3.54 9.05 -12.80
C ASP A 152 -2.68 7.84 -12.38
N SER A 153 -1.83 8.00 -11.36
CA SER A 153 -1.07 6.90 -10.76
C SER A 153 -1.92 6.02 -9.83
N LEU A 154 -3.09 6.49 -9.44
CA LEU A 154 -3.94 5.79 -8.49
C LEU A 154 -4.76 4.69 -9.17
N GLN A 155 -4.69 3.49 -8.63
CA GLN A 155 -5.51 2.36 -9.03
C GLN A 155 -6.52 2.04 -7.94
N ARG A 156 -7.80 2.03 -8.26
CA ARG A 156 -8.85 1.65 -7.33
C ARG A 156 -8.65 0.21 -6.86
N VAL A 157 -8.87 -0.05 -5.58
CA VAL A 157 -8.84 -1.40 -5.00
C VAL A 157 -10.08 -1.66 -4.16
N GLU A 158 -10.49 -2.91 -4.12
CA GLU A 158 -11.60 -3.39 -3.31
C GLU A 158 -11.14 -4.48 -2.36
N PRO A 159 -11.67 -4.54 -1.11
CA PRO A 159 -11.37 -5.62 -0.20
C PRO A 159 -12.02 -6.92 -0.66
N ILE A 160 -11.24 -8.00 -0.73
CA ILE A 160 -11.75 -9.37 -0.89
C ILE A 160 -11.97 -9.99 0.49
N PHE A 161 -10.99 -9.82 1.35
CA PHE A 161 -11.01 -10.36 2.70
C PHE A 161 -10.27 -9.40 3.66
N VAL A 162 -10.93 -9.05 4.76
CA VAL A 162 -10.38 -8.18 5.79
C VAL A 162 -10.28 -8.94 7.10
N PHE A 163 -9.09 -8.93 7.68
CA PHE A 163 -8.86 -9.47 9.03
C PHE A 163 -9.44 -8.49 10.04
N HIS A 164 -10.60 -8.81 10.62
CA HIS A 164 -11.12 -8.04 11.74
C HIS A 164 -10.23 -8.30 12.95
N PRO A 165 -9.68 -7.26 13.61
CA PRO A 165 -9.06 -7.48 14.91
C PRO A 165 -10.13 -8.07 15.83
N LYS A 166 -9.85 -9.24 16.42
CA LYS A 166 -10.71 -9.74 17.50
C LYS A 166 -10.80 -8.63 18.53
N GLY A 167 -12.02 -8.17 18.78
CA GLY A 167 -12.30 -7.07 19.69
C GLY A 167 -11.56 -7.25 21.02
N LYS A 168 -10.93 -6.17 21.47
CA LYS A 168 -10.52 -6.00 22.86
C LYS A 168 -11.73 -5.54 23.65
#